data_7ad41c2e9dcaba236c38502771c05e82
#
_entry.id   7ad41c2e9dcaba236c38502771c05e82
#
_cell.length_a   1.000
_cell.length_b   1.000
_cell.length_c   1.000
_cell.angle_alpha   90.00
_cell.angle_beta   90.00
_cell.angle_gamma   90.00
#
_symmetry.space_group_name_H-M   'P 1'
#
loop_
_entity.id
_entity.type
_entity.pdbx_description
1 polymer ?
#
loop_
_entity_poly.entity_id
_entity_poly.type
_entity_poly.pdbx_seq_one_letter_code
_entity_poly.pdbx_strand_id
1 'polypeptide(L)'
;MNATKGEKYERQVLSQTQQSYDSRTIPFQRGSITDRNGTILATSEKVYNVILDCKLANTTVKDEEKNDTHPYVDPTVAALVEYFGLDETDIRDRLTGETTKESQYQVLARGVSMDAKKAFETYVDEYADKKNKELDENEQAEKAYRANIRGVWFEESYHRTYPLNSLACDLIGFTYSVDTADWGVEGYYSCLLYTSPSPRDLST
;
A
#
# COMPACT_ATOMS: atom_id res chain seq x y z
N MET A 1 13.53 17.22 42.15
CA MET A 1 12.42 16.38 41.61
C MET A 1 12.01 16.75 40.18
N ASN A 2 12.93 17.00 39.26
CA ASN A 2 12.61 17.37 37.85
C ASN A 2 13.20 16.38 36.82
N ALA A 3 13.85 15.30 37.25
CA ALA A 3 14.47 14.32 36.35
C ALA A 3 13.44 13.47 35.56
N THR A 4 12.28 13.18 36.14
CA THR A 4 11.29 12.25 35.56
C THR A 4 10.50 12.81 34.36
N LYS A 5 10.40 14.13 34.21
CA LYS A 5 9.74 14.74 33.02
C LYS A 5 10.65 14.73 31.79
N GLY A 6 11.94 15.00 31.96
CA GLY A 6 12.93 14.96 30.87
C GLY A 6 13.05 13.57 30.24
N GLU A 7 13.21 12.53 31.06
CA GLU A 7 13.27 11.13 30.60
C GLU A 7 12.02 10.66 29.83
N LYS A 8 10.84 11.17 30.22
CA LYS A 8 9.59 10.84 29.51
C LYS A 8 9.55 11.49 28.13
N TYR A 9 10.01 12.74 28.00
CA TYR A 9 10.11 13.43 26.72
C TYR A 9 11.20 12.82 25.83
N GLU A 10 12.35 12.45 26.38
CA GLU A 10 13.41 11.77 25.62
C GLU A 10 12.95 10.40 25.11
N ARG A 11 12.24 9.61 25.91
CA ARG A 11 11.65 8.34 25.43
C ARG A 11 10.60 8.54 24.36
N GLN A 12 9.77 9.58 24.47
CA GLN A 12 8.78 9.92 23.44
C GLN A 12 9.44 10.36 22.14
N VAL A 13 10.47 11.19 22.18
CA VAL A 13 11.26 11.62 21.01
C VAL A 13 11.99 10.42 20.41
N LEU A 14 12.63 9.58 21.22
CA LEU A 14 13.29 8.36 20.74
C LEU A 14 12.30 7.37 20.11
N SER A 15 11.10 7.18 20.68
CA SER A 15 10.09 6.30 20.08
C SER A 15 9.52 6.86 18.78
N GLN A 16 9.32 8.18 18.68
CA GLN A 16 8.91 8.84 17.44
C GLN A 16 10.02 8.79 16.39
N THR A 17 11.26 8.97 16.81
CA THR A 17 12.42 8.84 15.91
C THR A 17 12.63 7.40 15.46
N GLN A 18 12.47 6.41 16.34
CA GLN A 18 12.50 4.99 15.97
C GLN A 18 11.35 4.59 15.04
N GLN A 19 10.14 5.10 15.25
CA GLN A 19 9.01 4.89 14.34
C GLN A 19 9.24 5.54 12.95
N SER A 20 9.97 6.64 12.88
CA SER A 20 10.35 7.26 11.59
C SER A 20 11.58 6.60 10.94
N TYR A 21 12.36 5.81 11.69
CA TYR A 21 13.48 4.99 11.21
C TYR A 21 13.13 3.51 11.09
N ASP A 22 11.87 3.12 11.23
CA ASP A 22 11.45 1.78 10.83
C ASP A 22 11.93 1.57 9.40
N SER A 23 12.83 0.61 9.23
CA SER A 23 13.54 0.36 7.99
C SER A 23 12.52 0.06 6.88
N ARG A 24 12.13 1.12 6.19
CA ARG A 24 11.26 1.01 5.04
C ARG A 24 12.07 0.35 3.95
N THR A 25 11.80 -0.90 3.67
CA THR A 25 12.38 -1.57 2.51
C THR A 25 11.98 -0.76 1.29
N ILE A 26 12.95 -0.06 0.68
CA ILE A 26 12.70 0.67 -0.56
C ILE A 26 12.55 -0.40 -1.65
N PRO A 27 11.37 -0.54 -2.27
CA PRO A 27 11.19 -1.50 -3.34
C PRO A 27 12.11 -1.11 -4.49
N PHE A 28 12.94 -2.06 -4.94
CA PHE A 28 13.81 -1.82 -6.08
C PHE A 28 13.12 -2.23 -7.38
N GLN A 29 13.43 -1.52 -8.44
CA GLN A 29 12.99 -1.84 -9.77
C GLN A 29 14.07 -2.66 -10.48
N ARG A 30 13.78 -3.94 -10.76
CA ARG A 30 14.68 -4.80 -11.53
C ARG A 30 14.81 -4.28 -12.96
N GLY A 31 16.03 -4.18 -13.49
CA GLY A 31 16.34 -3.67 -14.82
C GLY A 31 15.59 -4.41 -15.94
N SER A 32 15.31 -3.74 -17.04
CA SER A 32 14.64 -4.33 -18.19
C SER A 32 15.61 -5.15 -19.04
N ILE A 33 15.12 -6.23 -19.63
CA ILE A 33 15.83 -7.03 -20.62
C ILE A 33 15.22 -6.71 -21.98
N THR A 34 16.06 -6.31 -22.95
CA THR A 34 15.62 -5.98 -24.29
C THR A 34 16.42 -6.78 -25.32
N ASP A 35 15.86 -6.95 -26.51
CA ASP A 35 16.61 -7.45 -27.66
C ASP A 35 17.52 -6.35 -28.23
N ARG A 36 18.28 -6.68 -29.27
CA ARG A 36 19.17 -5.71 -29.96
C ARG A 36 18.43 -4.56 -30.65
N ASN A 37 17.14 -4.69 -30.86
CA ASN A 37 16.30 -3.67 -31.51
C ASN A 37 15.57 -2.80 -30.48
N GLY A 38 15.76 -3.08 -29.17
CA GLY A 38 15.09 -2.39 -28.07
C GLY A 38 13.70 -2.95 -27.71
N THR A 39 13.31 -4.10 -28.29
CA THR A 39 12.04 -4.75 -27.92
C THR A 39 12.14 -5.27 -26.49
N ILE A 40 11.19 -4.92 -25.65
CA ILE A 40 11.15 -5.32 -24.24
C ILE A 40 10.80 -6.81 -24.16
N LEU A 41 11.70 -7.61 -23.61
CA LEU A 41 11.52 -9.05 -23.35
C LEU A 41 11.10 -9.31 -21.90
N ALA A 42 11.63 -8.54 -20.95
CA ALA A 42 11.22 -8.53 -19.56
C ALA A 42 11.36 -7.14 -18.97
N THR A 43 10.40 -6.73 -18.16
CA THR A 43 10.41 -5.43 -17.47
C THR A 43 9.75 -5.53 -16.10
N SER A 44 10.01 -4.55 -15.25
CA SER A 44 9.35 -4.44 -13.94
C SER A 44 8.34 -3.31 -13.98
N GLU A 45 7.08 -3.65 -13.73
CA GLU A 45 5.98 -2.70 -13.64
C GLU A 45 5.73 -2.30 -12.20
N LYS A 46 5.48 -1.03 -11.96
CA LYS A 46 5.14 -0.51 -10.64
C LYS A 46 3.71 -0.90 -10.29
N VAL A 47 3.57 -1.55 -9.17
CA VAL A 47 2.30 -2.01 -8.61
C VAL A 47 2.19 -1.58 -7.15
N TYR A 48 1.04 -1.79 -6.54
CA TYR A 48 0.79 -1.41 -5.16
C TYR A 48 0.23 -2.58 -4.35
N ASN A 49 0.65 -2.68 -3.11
CA ASN A 49 0.01 -3.53 -2.13
C ASN A 49 -0.99 -2.68 -1.34
N VAL A 50 -2.19 -3.19 -1.15
CA VAL A 50 -3.22 -2.56 -0.31
C VAL A 50 -3.03 -3.02 1.11
N ILE A 51 -2.77 -2.08 1.99
CA ILE A 51 -2.51 -2.32 3.42
C ILE A 51 -3.67 -1.74 4.23
N LEU A 52 -4.12 -2.51 5.22
CA LEU A 52 -5.12 -2.09 6.19
C LEU A 52 -4.48 -1.93 7.57
N ASP A 53 -4.65 -0.78 8.15
CA ASP A 53 -4.45 -0.52 9.58
C ASP A 53 -5.76 -0.83 10.31
N CYS A 54 -5.86 -2.06 10.84
CA CYS A 54 -7.05 -2.53 11.55
C CYS A 54 -7.32 -1.70 12.81
N LYS A 55 -6.27 -1.26 13.51
CA LYS A 55 -6.40 -0.45 14.70
C LYS A 55 -7.04 0.91 14.41
N LEU A 56 -6.62 1.56 13.32
CA LEU A 56 -7.19 2.85 12.90
C LEU A 56 -8.62 2.70 12.40
N ALA A 57 -8.90 1.66 11.62
CA ALA A 57 -10.25 1.37 11.12
C ALA A 57 -11.22 0.99 12.26
N ASN A 58 -10.74 0.34 13.32
CA ASN A 58 -11.53 -0.05 14.51
C ASN A 58 -11.62 1.05 15.57
N THR A 59 -11.16 2.27 15.28
CA THR A 59 -11.24 3.35 16.26
C THR A 59 -12.68 3.56 16.73
N THR A 60 -12.88 3.47 18.04
CA THR A 60 -14.17 3.63 18.68
C THR A 60 -14.53 5.11 18.83
N VAL A 61 -15.72 5.47 18.44
CA VAL A 61 -16.30 6.81 18.66
C VAL A 61 -17.56 6.65 19.50
N LYS A 62 -17.71 7.50 20.50
CA LYS A 62 -18.95 7.52 21.32
C LYS A 62 -20.02 8.31 20.61
N ASP A 63 -21.19 7.71 20.45
CA ASP A 63 -22.38 8.39 19.95
C ASP A 63 -23.00 9.32 21.01
N GLU A 64 -24.10 10.01 20.66
CA GLU A 64 -24.82 10.92 21.55
C GLU A 64 -25.37 10.21 22.80
N GLU A 65 -25.63 8.91 22.71
CA GLU A 65 -26.13 8.06 23.80
C GLU A 65 -24.97 7.42 24.61
N LYS A 66 -23.70 7.75 24.31
CA LYS A 66 -22.46 7.22 24.91
C LYS A 66 -22.22 5.73 24.64
N ASN A 67 -22.84 5.17 23.61
CA ASN A 67 -22.51 3.82 23.15
C ASN A 67 -21.23 3.86 22.28
N ASP A 68 -20.44 2.81 22.37
CA ASP A 68 -19.25 2.65 21.54
C ASP A 68 -19.66 2.23 20.13
N THR A 69 -19.30 3.04 19.14
CA THR A 69 -19.58 2.79 17.72
C THR A 69 -18.28 2.72 16.92
N HIS A 70 -18.29 2.01 15.80
CA HIS A 70 -17.16 1.89 14.87
C HIS A 70 -17.53 2.46 13.49
N PRO A 71 -17.64 3.80 13.38
CA PRO A 71 -18.19 4.43 12.17
C PRO A 71 -17.29 4.27 10.93
N TYR A 72 -16.05 3.85 11.11
CA TYR A 72 -15.06 3.72 10.03
C TYR A 72 -15.06 2.35 9.37
N VAL A 73 -15.59 1.32 10.02
CA VAL A 73 -15.52 -0.08 9.56
C VAL A 73 -16.31 -0.28 8.26
N ASP A 74 -17.62 0.02 8.28
CA ASP A 74 -18.48 -0.25 7.13
C ASP A 74 -18.11 0.55 5.87
N PRO A 75 -17.82 1.87 5.94
CA PRO A 75 -17.35 2.61 4.78
C PRO A 75 -16.03 2.09 4.21
N THR A 76 -15.10 1.72 5.09
CA THR A 76 -13.79 1.20 4.67
C THR A 76 -13.92 -0.17 4.00
N VAL A 77 -14.73 -1.07 4.58
CA VAL A 77 -14.97 -2.41 4.00
C VAL A 77 -15.65 -2.29 2.65
N ALA A 78 -16.72 -1.49 2.55
CA ALA A 78 -17.46 -1.29 1.30
C ALA A 78 -16.55 -0.77 0.17
N ALA A 79 -15.73 0.25 0.45
CA ALA A 79 -14.80 0.80 -0.53
C ALA A 79 -13.72 -0.22 -0.96
N LEU A 80 -13.20 -1.02 -0.04
CA LEU A 80 -12.20 -2.05 -0.36
C LEU A 80 -12.79 -3.16 -1.24
N VAL A 81 -14.03 -3.58 -0.98
CA VAL A 81 -14.74 -4.57 -1.81
C VAL A 81 -15.01 -4.01 -3.20
N GLU A 82 -15.50 -2.77 -3.31
CA GLU A 82 -15.88 -2.16 -4.58
C GLU A 82 -14.68 -1.92 -5.50
N TYR A 83 -13.58 -1.35 -4.98
CA TYR A 83 -12.44 -0.94 -5.80
C TYR A 83 -11.40 -2.02 -6.04
N PHE A 84 -11.29 -2.99 -5.14
CA PHE A 84 -10.26 -4.04 -5.23
C PHE A 84 -10.84 -5.45 -5.34
N GLY A 85 -12.17 -5.61 -5.33
CA GLY A 85 -12.83 -6.90 -5.46
C GLY A 85 -12.48 -7.88 -4.33
N LEU A 86 -12.20 -7.37 -3.13
CA LEU A 86 -11.82 -8.16 -1.98
C LEU A 86 -13.05 -8.82 -1.34
N ASP A 87 -12.83 -9.95 -0.67
CA ASP A 87 -13.90 -10.62 0.08
C ASP A 87 -14.21 -9.84 1.36
N GLU A 88 -15.49 -9.46 1.52
CA GLU A 88 -15.96 -8.74 2.68
C GLU A 88 -15.73 -9.51 3.99
N THR A 89 -15.93 -10.83 3.94
CA THR A 89 -15.79 -11.69 5.11
C THR A 89 -14.32 -11.72 5.59
N ASP A 90 -13.36 -11.86 4.67
CA ASP A 90 -11.92 -11.84 5.00
C ASP A 90 -11.51 -10.51 5.64
N ILE A 91 -12.00 -9.38 5.10
CA ILE A 91 -11.70 -8.06 5.68
C ILE A 91 -12.28 -7.93 7.09
N ARG A 92 -13.55 -8.33 7.27
CA ARG A 92 -14.22 -8.27 8.58
C ARG A 92 -13.57 -9.20 9.61
N ASP A 93 -13.16 -10.39 9.20
CA ASP A 93 -12.44 -11.33 10.06
C ASP A 93 -11.10 -10.75 10.54
N ARG A 94 -10.40 -10.02 9.68
CA ARG A 94 -9.15 -9.33 10.08
C ARG A 94 -9.42 -8.16 11.04
N LEU A 95 -10.52 -7.44 10.86
CA LEU A 95 -10.90 -6.34 11.74
C LEU A 95 -11.37 -6.82 13.12
N THR A 96 -11.99 -8.01 13.20
CA THR A 96 -12.53 -8.55 14.47
C THR A 96 -11.62 -9.56 15.16
N GLY A 97 -10.66 -10.16 14.44
CA GLY A 97 -9.77 -11.19 14.95
C GLY A 97 -8.92 -10.71 16.12
N GLU A 98 -8.80 -11.52 17.17
CA GLU A 98 -8.07 -11.14 18.40
C GLU A 98 -6.61 -10.75 18.17
N THR A 99 -5.96 -11.36 17.18
CA THR A 99 -4.55 -11.12 16.83
C THR A 99 -4.37 -10.01 15.80
N THR A 100 -5.41 -9.69 15.03
CA THR A 100 -5.33 -8.78 13.87
C THR A 100 -5.98 -7.43 14.12
N LYS A 101 -6.97 -7.34 15.01
CA LYS A 101 -7.72 -6.10 15.28
C LYS A 101 -6.86 -4.91 15.74
N GLU A 102 -5.73 -5.16 16.40
CA GLU A 102 -4.78 -4.13 16.84
C GLU A 102 -3.59 -3.96 15.88
N SER A 103 -3.56 -4.73 14.79
CA SER A 103 -2.48 -4.67 13.81
C SER A 103 -2.59 -3.40 12.97
N GLN A 104 -1.48 -2.71 12.81
CA GLN A 104 -1.36 -1.55 11.93
C GLN A 104 -0.92 -1.91 10.51
N TYR A 105 -0.62 -3.20 10.27
CA TYR A 105 -0.13 -3.67 8.99
C TYR A 105 -0.76 -5.02 8.63
N GLN A 106 -1.79 -4.98 7.81
CA GLN A 106 -2.43 -6.17 7.22
C GLN A 106 -2.46 -6.02 5.70
N VAL A 107 -1.74 -6.90 5.00
CA VAL A 107 -1.74 -6.91 3.54
C VAL A 107 -3.04 -7.55 3.06
N LEU A 108 -3.92 -6.78 2.43
CA LEU A 108 -5.19 -7.26 1.88
C LEU A 108 -5.04 -7.73 0.43
N ALA A 109 -4.33 -6.96 -0.38
CA ALA A 109 -4.07 -7.31 -1.77
C ALA A 109 -2.64 -6.95 -2.17
N ARG A 110 -2.11 -7.66 -3.14
CA ARG A 110 -0.81 -7.41 -3.74
C ARG A 110 -0.94 -7.19 -5.24
N GLY A 111 -0.05 -6.38 -5.81
CA GLY A 111 0.03 -6.21 -7.25
C GLY A 111 -1.11 -5.40 -7.87
N VAL A 112 -1.74 -4.53 -7.09
CA VAL A 112 -2.80 -3.63 -7.58
C VAL A 112 -2.21 -2.59 -8.53
N SER A 113 -2.90 -2.33 -9.64
CA SER A 113 -2.46 -1.35 -10.63
C SER A 113 -2.53 0.10 -10.11
N MET A 114 -1.76 0.99 -10.74
CA MET A 114 -1.82 2.43 -10.48
C MET A 114 -3.23 2.99 -10.73
N ASP A 115 -3.94 2.47 -11.74
CA ASP A 115 -5.27 2.98 -12.10
C ASP A 115 -6.31 2.63 -11.03
N ALA A 116 -6.28 1.41 -10.49
CA ALA A 116 -7.17 1.00 -9.41
C ALA A 116 -6.88 1.81 -8.13
N LYS A 117 -5.60 2.03 -7.80
CA LYS A 117 -5.20 2.90 -6.70
C LYS A 117 -5.74 4.31 -6.88
N LYS A 118 -5.53 4.92 -8.05
CA LYS A 118 -6.02 6.28 -8.35
C LYS A 118 -7.54 6.38 -8.31
N ALA A 119 -8.25 5.36 -8.81
CA ALA A 119 -9.71 5.33 -8.75
C ALA A 119 -10.20 5.36 -7.30
N PHE A 120 -9.58 4.56 -6.43
CA PHE A 120 -9.89 4.57 -4.99
C PHE A 120 -9.57 5.92 -4.34
N GLU A 121 -8.37 6.48 -4.56
CA GLU A 121 -7.97 7.78 -4.01
C GLU A 121 -8.90 8.89 -4.49
N THR A 122 -9.25 8.89 -5.78
CA THR A 122 -10.22 9.87 -6.35
C THR A 122 -11.58 9.74 -5.68
N TYR A 123 -12.06 8.52 -5.45
CA TYR A 123 -13.32 8.27 -4.75
C TYR A 123 -13.31 8.83 -3.33
N VAL A 124 -12.25 8.59 -2.58
CA VAL A 124 -12.12 9.09 -1.20
C VAL A 124 -12.05 10.62 -1.17
N ASP A 125 -11.32 11.22 -2.10
CA ASP A 125 -11.02 12.66 -2.10
C ASP A 125 -12.03 13.51 -2.88
N GLU A 126 -12.95 12.91 -3.65
CA GLU A 126 -13.85 13.64 -4.57
C GLU A 126 -14.62 14.80 -3.92
N TYR A 127 -15.02 14.61 -2.67
CA TYR A 127 -15.77 15.64 -1.93
C TYR A 127 -14.93 16.33 -0.84
N ALA A 128 -13.67 15.96 -0.65
CA ALA A 128 -12.85 16.45 0.46
C ALA A 128 -12.73 17.99 0.46
N ASP A 129 -12.47 18.57 -0.71
CA ASP A 129 -12.25 20.00 -0.88
C ASP A 129 -13.55 20.82 -1.12
N LYS A 130 -14.67 20.15 -1.39
CA LYS A 130 -15.94 20.85 -1.67
C LYS A 130 -16.57 21.38 -0.36
N LYS A 131 -17.05 22.63 -0.37
CA LYS A 131 -17.75 23.19 0.78
C LYS A 131 -19.17 22.63 0.89
N ASN A 132 -19.65 22.35 2.09
CA ASN A 132 -21.00 21.78 2.31
C ASN A 132 -22.13 22.65 1.73
N LYS A 133 -21.91 23.96 1.58
CA LYS A 133 -22.90 24.87 0.98
C LYS A 133 -23.07 24.71 -0.55
N GLU A 134 -22.13 24.06 -1.18
CA GLU A 134 -22.08 23.81 -2.63
C GLU A 134 -22.64 22.43 -3.00
N LEU A 135 -22.96 21.61 -2.00
CA LEU A 135 -23.42 20.23 -2.12
C LEU A 135 -24.89 20.12 -1.74
N ASP A 136 -25.62 19.24 -2.42
CA ASP A 136 -26.97 18.86 -2.01
C ASP A 136 -26.95 17.93 -0.76
N GLU A 137 -28.12 17.60 -0.21
CA GLU A 137 -28.22 16.78 0.99
C GLU A 137 -27.64 15.37 0.80
N ASN A 138 -27.81 14.79 -0.40
CA ASN A 138 -27.28 13.46 -0.72
C ASN A 138 -25.75 13.50 -0.85
N GLU A 139 -25.22 14.50 -1.52
CA GLU A 139 -23.77 14.72 -1.66
C GLU A 139 -23.09 15.01 -0.32
N GLN A 140 -23.79 15.71 0.59
CA GLN A 140 -23.28 15.93 1.96
C GLN A 140 -23.24 14.64 2.77
N ALA A 141 -24.24 13.78 2.65
CA ALA A 141 -24.26 12.47 3.28
C ALA A 141 -23.17 11.57 2.72
N GLU A 142 -22.98 11.57 1.40
CA GLU A 142 -21.92 10.81 0.73
C GLU A 142 -20.53 11.31 1.14
N LYS A 143 -20.33 12.62 1.21
CA LYS A 143 -19.08 13.22 1.72
C LYS A 143 -18.78 12.75 3.14
N ALA A 144 -19.77 12.77 4.02
CA ALA A 144 -19.62 12.31 5.40
C ALA A 144 -19.28 10.81 5.46
N TYR A 145 -19.91 10.01 4.60
CA TYR A 145 -19.65 8.58 4.50
C TYR A 145 -18.22 8.29 4.05
N ARG A 146 -17.77 8.93 2.96
CA ARG A 146 -16.42 8.75 2.42
C ARG A 146 -15.32 9.29 3.35
N ALA A 147 -15.59 10.34 4.10
CA ALA A 147 -14.66 10.86 5.12
C ALA A 147 -14.40 9.87 6.27
N ASN A 148 -15.27 8.86 6.42
CA ASN A 148 -15.11 7.77 7.38
C ASN A 148 -14.28 6.60 6.83
N ILE A 149 -13.83 6.61 5.57
CA ILE A 149 -12.89 5.61 5.05
C ILE A 149 -11.53 5.89 5.67
N ARG A 150 -11.04 4.96 6.50
CA ARG A 150 -9.79 5.13 7.25
C ARG A 150 -8.98 3.85 7.35
N GLY A 151 -7.69 4.01 7.58
CA GLY A 151 -6.78 2.89 7.80
C GLY A 151 -6.33 2.19 6.51
N VAL A 152 -6.66 2.71 5.34
CA VAL A 152 -6.20 2.15 4.06
C VAL A 152 -5.03 2.97 3.54
N TRP A 153 -3.93 2.30 3.19
CA TRP A 153 -2.79 2.91 2.55
C TRP A 153 -2.11 1.97 1.57
N PHE A 154 -1.22 2.50 0.74
CA PHE A 154 -0.61 1.77 -0.36
C PHE A 154 0.90 1.72 -0.20
N GLU A 155 1.45 0.52 -0.35
CA GLU A 155 2.87 0.29 -0.39
C GLU A 155 3.31 0.00 -1.82
N GLU A 156 4.32 0.73 -2.30
CA GLU A 156 4.87 0.52 -3.63
C GLU A 156 5.58 -0.83 -3.70
N SER A 157 5.39 -1.52 -4.81
CA SER A 157 6.06 -2.77 -5.14
C SER A 157 6.29 -2.85 -6.64
N TYR A 158 7.05 -3.84 -7.09
CA TYR A 158 7.27 -4.09 -8.50
C TYR A 158 6.90 -5.51 -8.86
N HIS A 159 6.24 -5.66 -9.99
CA HIS A 159 5.91 -6.96 -10.59
C HIS A 159 6.73 -7.16 -11.86
N ARG A 160 7.36 -8.34 -12.00
CA ARG A 160 8.12 -8.70 -13.19
C ARG A 160 7.17 -9.18 -14.28
N THR A 161 7.20 -8.52 -15.43
CA THR A 161 6.32 -8.79 -16.57
C THR A 161 7.13 -9.21 -17.78
N TYR A 162 6.62 -10.20 -18.49
CA TYR A 162 7.19 -10.74 -19.74
C TYR A 162 6.19 -10.49 -20.88
N PRO A 163 6.25 -9.33 -21.57
CA PRO A 163 5.22 -8.90 -22.53
C PRO A 163 5.01 -9.85 -23.71
N LEU A 164 6.03 -10.62 -24.07
CA LEU A 164 5.98 -11.58 -25.17
C LEU A 164 5.69 -13.01 -24.71
N ASN A 165 5.17 -13.18 -23.49
CA ASN A 165 4.77 -14.46 -22.88
C ASN A 165 5.91 -15.50 -22.93
N SER A 166 5.69 -16.61 -23.64
CA SER A 166 6.64 -17.71 -23.74
C SER A 166 7.80 -17.50 -24.73
N LEU A 167 7.86 -16.34 -25.43
CA LEU A 167 8.93 -16.08 -26.37
C LEU A 167 10.29 -16.06 -25.66
N ALA A 168 11.17 -16.95 -26.08
CA ALA A 168 12.53 -17.10 -25.51
C ALA A 168 12.56 -17.36 -23.99
N CYS A 169 11.51 -17.95 -23.42
CA CYS A 169 11.41 -18.21 -21.98
C CYS A 169 12.58 -19.05 -21.45
N ASP A 170 13.07 -20.03 -22.22
CA ASP A 170 14.23 -20.86 -21.84
C ASP A 170 15.53 -20.08 -21.80
N LEU A 171 15.67 -19.03 -22.61
CA LEU A 171 16.83 -18.17 -22.63
C LEU A 171 16.74 -17.08 -21.59
N ILE A 172 15.60 -16.42 -21.47
CA ILE A 172 15.39 -15.31 -20.55
C ILE A 172 15.33 -15.80 -19.12
N GLY A 173 14.66 -16.92 -18.88
CA GLY A 173 14.34 -17.39 -17.55
C GLY A 173 13.14 -16.66 -16.94
N PHE A 174 12.94 -16.81 -15.66
CA PHE A 174 11.90 -16.12 -14.90
C PHE A 174 12.31 -15.88 -13.45
N THR A 175 11.61 -14.96 -12.79
CA THR A 175 11.80 -14.64 -11.38
C THR A 175 10.71 -15.30 -10.52
N TYR A 176 11.11 -15.86 -9.37
CA TYR A 176 10.17 -16.41 -8.38
C TYR A 176 9.64 -15.34 -7.42
N SER A 177 10.48 -14.34 -7.17
CA SER A 177 10.15 -13.15 -6.38
C SER A 177 10.82 -11.94 -7.03
N VAL A 178 10.66 -10.77 -6.45
CA VAL A 178 11.23 -9.52 -6.98
C VAL A 178 12.76 -9.60 -7.15
N ASP A 179 13.41 -10.38 -6.30
CA ASP A 179 14.87 -10.43 -6.14
C ASP A 179 15.51 -11.78 -6.52
N THR A 180 14.71 -12.82 -6.78
CA THR A 180 15.25 -14.17 -6.96
C THR A 180 14.98 -14.71 -8.35
N ALA A 181 16.06 -15.04 -9.07
CA ALA A 181 16.03 -15.75 -10.34
C ALA A 181 17.22 -16.72 -10.40
N ASP A 182 16.94 -17.97 -10.79
CA ASP A 182 17.96 -19.05 -10.71
C ASP A 182 18.59 -19.40 -12.06
N TRP A 183 17.96 -19.05 -13.18
CA TRP A 183 18.42 -19.47 -14.49
C TRP A 183 18.12 -18.48 -15.61
N GLY A 184 18.70 -18.73 -16.80
CA GLY A 184 18.58 -17.86 -17.96
C GLY A 184 19.31 -16.52 -17.78
N VAL A 185 18.98 -15.56 -18.59
CA VAL A 185 19.48 -14.18 -18.51
C VAL A 185 19.13 -13.55 -17.17
N GLU A 186 17.92 -13.82 -16.67
CA GLU A 186 17.46 -13.36 -15.36
C GLU A 186 18.38 -13.84 -14.23
N GLY A 187 18.72 -15.11 -14.19
CA GLY A 187 19.62 -15.66 -13.18
C GLY A 187 21.06 -15.17 -13.35
N TYR A 188 21.61 -15.28 -14.56
CA TYR A 188 23.02 -14.95 -14.83
C TYR A 188 23.34 -13.47 -14.55
N TYR A 189 22.45 -12.56 -14.95
CA TYR A 189 22.64 -11.12 -14.75
C TYR A 189 21.90 -10.58 -13.52
N SER A 190 21.50 -11.45 -12.60
CA SER A 190 20.70 -11.05 -11.44
C SER A 190 21.33 -9.89 -10.67
N CYS A 191 22.65 -9.94 -10.42
CA CYS A 191 23.35 -8.86 -9.72
C CYS A 191 23.29 -7.52 -10.46
N LEU A 192 23.33 -7.52 -11.79
CA LEU A 192 23.27 -6.30 -12.60
C LEU A 192 21.83 -5.77 -12.69
N LEU A 193 20.85 -6.67 -12.80
CA LEU A 193 19.43 -6.32 -12.87
C LEU A 193 18.89 -5.81 -11.52
N TYR A 194 19.53 -6.21 -10.43
CA TYR A 194 19.14 -5.86 -9.05
C TYR A 194 19.73 -4.52 -8.58
N THR A 195 20.72 -3.94 -9.27
CA THR A 195 21.35 -2.71 -8.80
C THR A 195 20.38 -1.55 -8.78
N SER A 196 20.03 -1.10 -7.57
CA SER A 196 19.42 0.22 -7.39
C SER A 196 20.37 1.29 -7.94
N PRO A 197 19.86 2.28 -8.69
CA PRO A 197 20.68 3.41 -9.07
C PRO A 197 21.28 4.04 -7.81
N SER A 198 22.60 4.16 -7.77
CA SER A 198 23.30 4.85 -6.69
C SER A 198 22.79 6.32 -6.63
N PRO A 199 22.74 6.95 -5.45
CA PRO A 199 22.47 8.38 -5.36
C PRO A 199 23.37 9.25 -6.25
N ARG A 200 24.52 8.72 -6.68
CA ARG A 200 25.43 9.37 -7.65
C ARG A 200 24.92 9.27 -9.09
N ASP A 201 24.14 8.26 -9.42
CA ASP A 201 23.59 8.05 -10.77
C ASP A 201 22.34 8.92 -11.01
N LEU A 202 21.76 9.49 -9.94
CA LEU A 202 20.61 10.40 -9.99
C LEU A 202 21.04 11.88 -10.09
N SER A 203 22.35 12.17 -10.13
CA SER A 203 22.90 13.54 -10.11
C SER A 203 23.42 14.05 -11.46
N THR A 204 22.98 13.43 -12.57
CA THR A 204 23.28 13.91 -13.93
C THR A 204 22.06 14.49 -14.61
#